data_e8376d0f4dd36258a933773df428d86f
#
_entry.id   e8376d0f4dd36258a933773df428d86f
#
_cell.length_a   1.000
_cell.length_b   1.000
_cell.length_c   1.000
_cell.angle_alpha   90.00
_cell.angle_beta   90.00
_cell.angle_gamma   90.00
#
_symmetry.space_group_name_H-M   'P 1'
#
loop_
_entity.id
_entity.type
_entity.pdbx_description
1 polymer ?
#
loop_
_entity_poly.entity_id
_entity_poly.type
_entity_poly.pdbx_seq_one_letter_code
_entity_poly.pdbx_strand_id
1 'polypeptide(L)'
;MNNFKKLNNITGWLVFLISTIIYLVTMEKTASLWDCGEFISAAYKLEVVHAPGAPFFLMLGRIFSLFAADASQVAIMVNSMSALSSSFTILFLFWTITAFGRKIYFKDGNIEQSKLIAVLGAGVVGSLSYTFSDSFWFSAVEGEVYALSSFFTALTFWCILKWEEVADSPHSSKWLVLIAYFIGLSIGVHLLSLLTIPAMGMIYYFKNNKYTHYGAFKALIISASILLVIQGIIIPKTASLMGTFDRIFVNDFGLPFNSGVLFFFLLIMSLIIYGLVKTKL
;
A
#
# COMPACT_ATOMS: atom_id res chain seq x y z
N MET A 1 16.73 2.15 -24.79
CA MET A 1 16.07 2.36 -23.50
C MET A 1 14.80 3.22 -23.57
N ASN A 2 14.79 4.37 -24.28
CA ASN A 2 13.60 5.21 -24.37
C ASN A 2 12.37 4.53 -24.96
N ASN A 3 12.55 3.67 -25.98
CA ASN A 3 11.44 2.95 -26.61
C ASN A 3 10.79 1.92 -25.65
N PHE A 4 11.60 1.19 -24.87
CA PHE A 4 11.06 0.27 -23.85
C PHE A 4 10.22 1.02 -22.81
N LYS A 5 10.74 2.12 -22.23
CA LYS A 5 10.00 2.90 -21.22
C LYS A 5 8.66 3.38 -21.75
N LYS A 6 8.62 3.90 -22.99
CA LYS A 6 7.39 4.37 -23.62
C LYS A 6 6.38 3.24 -23.80
N LEU A 7 6.81 2.11 -24.39
CA LEU A 7 5.93 0.95 -24.61
C LEU A 7 5.46 0.35 -23.29
N ASN A 8 6.35 0.19 -22.31
CA ASN A 8 6.00 -0.31 -20.98
C ASN A 8 4.93 0.55 -20.28
N ASN A 9 5.05 1.87 -20.37
CA ASN A 9 4.05 2.76 -19.80
C ASN A 9 2.72 2.68 -20.56
N ILE A 10 2.72 2.71 -21.89
CA ILE A 10 1.50 2.59 -22.69
C ILE A 10 0.80 1.27 -22.39
N THR A 11 1.53 0.14 -22.43
CA THR A 11 0.95 -1.18 -22.16
C THR A 11 0.43 -1.28 -20.73
N GLY A 12 1.15 -0.74 -19.73
CA GLY A 12 0.68 -0.71 -18.36
C GLY A 12 -0.63 0.05 -18.19
N TRP A 13 -0.76 1.24 -18.80
CA TRP A 13 -2.00 1.99 -18.76
C TRP A 13 -3.14 1.34 -19.55
N LEU A 14 -2.85 0.60 -20.61
CA LEU A 14 -3.87 -0.22 -21.30
C LEU A 14 -4.37 -1.36 -20.41
N VAL A 15 -3.47 -2.05 -19.71
CA VAL A 15 -3.84 -3.08 -18.73
C VAL A 15 -4.67 -2.49 -17.58
N PHE A 16 -4.29 -1.33 -17.07
CA PHE A 16 -5.08 -0.57 -16.09
C PHE A 16 -6.48 -0.28 -16.60
N LEU A 17 -6.61 0.25 -17.82
CA LEU A 17 -7.90 0.60 -18.39
C LEU A 17 -8.80 -0.63 -18.57
N ILE A 18 -8.24 -1.75 -19.05
CA ILE A 18 -8.96 -3.00 -19.20
C ILE A 18 -9.51 -3.47 -17.84
N SER A 19 -8.65 -3.55 -16.81
CA SER A 19 -9.08 -3.97 -15.46
C SER A 19 -10.10 -3.00 -14.87
N THR A 20 -9.93 -1.69 -15.08
CA THR A 20 -10.88 -0.67 -14.61
C THR A 20 -12.25 -0.86 -15.21
N ILE A 21 -12.34 -1.02 -16.54
CA ILE A 21 -13.62 -1.24 -17.23
C ILE A 21 -14.29 -2.51 -16.70
N ILE A 22 -13.53 -3.61 -16.59
CA ILE A 22 -14.05 -4.89 -16.11
C ILE A 22 -14.63 -4.75 -14.70
N TYR A 23 -13.87 -4.20 -13.76
CA TYR A 23 -14.31 -4.06 -12.38
C TYR A 23 -15.48 -3.09 -12.22
N LEU A 24 -15.47 -1.94 -12.91
CA LEU A 24 -16.59 -0.99 -12.85
C LEU A 24 -17.89 -1.54 -13.45
N VAL A 25 -17.81 -2.35 -14.51
CA VAL A 25 -18.99 -2.96 -15.13
C VAL A 25 -19.55 -4.11 -14.29
N THR A 26 -18.69 -4.81 -13.55
CA THR A 26 -19.05 -6.00 -12.77
C THR A 26 -19.17 -5.74 -11.27
N MET A 27 -18.88 -4.52 -10.79
CA MET A 27 -18.95 -4.21 -9.36
C MET A 27 -20.36 -4.34 -8.81
N GLU A 28 -20.44 -4.69 -7.54
CA GLU A 28 -21.70 -4.73 -6.82
C GLU A 28 -22.35 -3.34 -6.79
N LYS A 29 -23.68 -3.33 -7.01
CA LYS A 29 -24.46 -2.08 -6.97
C LYS A 29 -24.97 -1.76 -5.56
N THR A 30 -24.95 -2.74 -4.69
CA THR A 30 -25.40 -2.67 -3.31
C THR A 30 -24.30 -3.17 -2.37
N ALA A 31 -24.58 -3.37 -1.10
CA ALA A 31 -23.70 -4.06 -0.19
C ALA A 31 -23.71 -5.56 -0.48
N SER A 32 -22.54 -6.17 -0.66
CA SER A 32 -22.38 -7.61 -0.70
C SER A 32 -22.43 -8.22 0.72
N LEU A 33 -22.19 -9.52 0.82
CA LEU A 33 -22.13 -10.24 2.08
C LEU A 33 -20.90 -9.81 2.93
N TRP A 34 -20.81 -10.34 4.15
CA TRP A 34 -19.75 -10.05 5.13
C TRP A 34 -19.78 -8.59 5.61
N ASP A 35 -18.62 -7.99 5.76
CA ASP A 35 -18.45 -6.69 6.40
C ASP A 35 -18.69 -5.50 5.45
N CYS A 36 -18.97 -5.73 4.16
CA CYS A 36 -19.14 -4.66 3.17
C CYS A 36 -20.23 -3.66 3.56
N GLY A 37 -21.35 -4.12 4.09
CA GLY A 37 -22.44 -3.26 4.57
C GLY A 37 -22.01 -2.38 5.73
N GLU A 38 -21.21 -2.91 6.65
CA GLU A 38 -20.63 -2.16 7.76
C GLU A 38 -19.65 -1.09 7.24
N PHE A 39 -18.71 -1.47 6.39
CA PHE A 39 -17.73 -0.53 5.82
C PHE A 39 -18.37 0.58 5.00
N ILE A 40 -19.36 0.25 4.16
CA ILE A 40 -20.08 1.24 3.34
C ILE A 40 -20.85 2.22 4.23
N SER A 41 -21.60 1.73 5.22
CA SER A 41 -22.40 2.58 6.12
C SER A 41 -21.51 3.42 7.04
N ALA A 42 -20.45 2.84 7.59
CA ALA A 42 -19.51 3.55 8.44
C ALA A 42 -18.72 4.60 7.65
N ALA A 43 -18.31 4.31 6.41
CA ALA A 43 -17.69 5.32 5.54
C ALA A 43 -18.63 6.50 5.27
N TYR A 44 -19.91 6.22 4.96
CA TYR A 44 -20.90 7.26 4.70
C TYR A 44 -21.14 8.18 5.89
N LYS A 45 -21.19 7.61 7.11
CA LYS A 45 -21.48 8.35 8.34
C LYS A 45 -20.22 8.78 9.11
N LEU A 46 -19.01 8.35 8.70
CA LEU A 46 -17.74 8.48 9.44
C LEU A 46 -17.83 7.85 10.84
N GLU A 47 -18.40 6.66 10.91
CA GLU A 47 -18.47 5.86 12.12
C GLU A 47 -17.24 4.92 12.24
N VAL A 48 -17.09 4.26 13.38
CA VAL A 48 -16.01 3.30 13.64
C VAL A 48 -16.54 1.89 13.34
N VAL A 49 -15.81 1.13 12.57
CA VAL A 49 -16.08 -0.30 12.30
C VAL A 49 -15.45 -1.19 13.37
N HIS A 50 -15.75 -2.50 13.33
CA HIS A 50 -15.16 -3.50 14.22
C HIS A 50 -13.63 -3.42 14.28
N ALA A 51 -13.03 -3.92 15.37
CA ALA A 51 -11.57 -3.89 15.56
C ALA A 51 -10.84 -4.74 14.50
N PRO A 52 -9.68 -4.26 13.98
CA PRO A 52 -8.88 -3.14 14.47
C PRO A 52 -9.30 -1.75 13.95
N GLY A 53 -10.42 -1.64 13.24
CA GLY A 53 -10.83 -0.43 12.54
C GLY A 53 -10.06 -0.22 11.24
N ALA A 54 -10.58 0.61 10.36
CA ALA A 54 -9.96 0.93 9.07
C ALA A 54 -10.10 2.45 8.78
N PRO A 55 -9.53 3.34 9.62
CA PRO A 55 -9.83 4.77 9.57
C PRO A 55 -9.48 5.41 8.23
N PHE A 56 -8.40 5.01 7.58
CA PHE A 56 -8.02 5.56 6.29
C PHE A 56 -8.92 5.08 5.16
N PHE A 57 -9.35 3.81 5.20
CA PHE A 57 -10.37 3.30 4.29
C PHE A 57 -11.68 4.05 4.41
N LEU A 58 -12.15 4.27 5.65
CA LEU A 58 -13.41 4.98 5.91
C LEU A 58 -13.37 6.43 5.44
N MET A 59 -12.25 7.14 5.65
CA MET A 59 -12.06 8.51 5.17
C MET A 59 -12.09 8.58 3.64
N LEU A 60 -11.41 7.68 2.95
CA LEU A 60 -11.46 7.61 1.49
C LEU A 60 -12.85 7.21 0.99
N GLY A 61 -13.48 6.21 1.61
CA GLY A 61 -14.85 5.79 1.30
C GLY A 61 -15.84 6.95 1.51
N ARG A 62 -15.63 7.79 2.55
CA ARG A 62 -16.40 9.01 2.72
C ARG A 62 -16.23 9.97 1.55
N ILE A 63 -15.01 10.20 1.09
CA ILE A 63 -14.76 11.07 -0.07
C ILE A 63 -15.51 10.55 -1.30
N PHE A 64 -15.43 9.24 -1.57
CA PHE A 64 -16.18 8.63 -2.68
C PHE A 64 -17.69 8.74 -2.49
N SER A 65 -18.20 8.56 -1.28
CA SER A 65 -19.64 8.69 -0.99
C SER A 65 -20.20 10.09 -1.25
N LEU A 66 -19.36 11.14 -1.26
CA LEU A 66 -19.77 12.51 -1.60
C LEU A 66 -20.19 12.67 -3.06
N PHE A 67 -19.80 11.76 -3.95
CA PHE A 67 -20.20 11.74 -5.35
C PHE A 67 -21.55 11.03 -5.58
N ALA A 68 -22.16 10.44 -4.54
CA ALA A 68 -23.50 9.86 -4.62
C ALA A 68 -24.53 10.99 -4.64
N ALA A 69 -25.49 10.92 -5.57
CA ALA A 69 -26.59 11.89 -5.67
C ALA A 69 -27.60 11.72 -4.53
N ASP A 70 -27.76 10.47 -4.06
CA ASP A 70 -28.62 10.10 -2.93
C ASP A 70 -28.06 8.86 -2.20
N ALA A 71 -28.70 8.46 -1.09
CA ALA A 71 -28.25 7.37 -0.26
C ALA A 71 -28.21 6.01 -0.99
N SER A 72 -29.02 5.80 -2.03
CA SER A 72 -29.05 4.53 -2.78
C SER A 72 -27.78 4.32 -3.62
N GLN A 73 -27.06 5.39 -3.94
CA GLN A 73 -25.86 5.35 -4.76
C GLN A 73 -24.56 5.27 -3.92
N VAL A 74 -24.65 5.38 -2.60
CA VAL A 74 -23.47 5.36 -1.73
C VAL A 74 -22.67 4.07 -1.90
N ALA A 75 -23.34 2.92 -1.95
CA ALA A 75 -22.68 1.63 -2.14
C ALA A 75 -21.88 1.60 -3.45
N ILE A 76 -22.47 2.04 -4.55
CA ILE A 76 -21.80 2.10 -5.87
C ILE A 76 -20.54 2.97 -5.79
N MET A 77 -20.60 4.12 -5.13
CA MET A 77 -19.45 5.01 -5.02
C MET A 77 -18.32 4.40 -4.18
N VAL A 78 -18.63 3.76 -3.05
CA VAL A 78 -17.62 3.10 -2.23
C VAL A 78 -17.04 1.86 -2.95
N ASN A 79 -17.88 1.06 -3.61
CA ASN A 79 -17.43 -0.08 -4.42
C ASN A 79 -16.53 0.38 -5.59
N SER A 80 -16.81 1.54 -6.19
CA SER A 80 -15.95 2.10 -7.24
C SER A 80 -14.54 2.47 -6.73
N MET A 81 -14.40 2.85 -5.46
CA MET A 81 -13.09 3.03 -4.83
C MET A 81 -12.29 1.72 -4.82
N SER A 82 -12.93 0.60 -4.48
CA SER A 82 -12.31 -0.73 -4.51
C SER A 82 -11.92 -1.14 -5.92
N ALA A 83 -12.80 -0.92 -6.90
CA ALA A 83 -12.53 -1.19 -8.31
C ALA A 83 -11.31 -0.41 -8.84
N LEU A 84 -11.22 0.89 -8.53
CA LEU A 84 -10.08 1.72 -8.92
C LEU A 84 -8.79 1.30 -8.19
N SER A 85 -8.85 1.03 -6.89
CA SER A 85 -7.71 0.55 -6.11
C SER A 85 -7.14 -0.76 -6.67
N SER A 86 -8.04 -1.68 -7.03
CA SER A 86 -7.67 -2.95 -7.66
C SER A 86 -7.05 -2.74 -9.04
N SER A 87 -7.57 -1.83 -9.83
CA SER A 87 -7.00 -1.50 -11.15
C SER A 87 -5.59 -0.93 -11.04
N PHE A 88 -5.33 -0.07 -10.06
CA PHE A 88 -3.98 0.39 -9.75
C PHE A 88 -3.07 -0.74 -9.25
N THR A 89 -3.59 -1.70 -8.49
CA THR A 89 -2.86 -2.91 -8.10
C THR A 89 -2.37 -3.66 -9.34
N ILE A 90 -3.24 -3.86 -10.33
CA ILE A 90 -2.90 -4.52 -11.60
C ILE A 90 -1.84 -3.74 -12.38
N LEU A 91 -1.92 -2.41 -12.42
CA LEU A 91 -0.91 -1.56 -13.04
C LEU A 91 0.47 -1.74 -12.38
N PHE A 92 0.54 -1.67 -11.04
CA PHE A 92 1.80 -1.85 -10.32
C PHE A 92 2.33 -3.29 -10.43
N LEU A 93 1.45 -4.28 -10.48
CA LEU A 93 1.83 -5.67 -10.74
C LEU A 93 2.45 -5.82 -12.14
N PHE A 94 1.83 -5.25 -13.18
CA PHE A 94 2.40 -5.21 -14.53
C PHE A 94 3.80 -4.60 -14.53
N TRP A 95 3.97 -3.43 -13.92
CA TRP A 95 5.27 -2.77 -13.85
C TRP A 95 6.30 -3.55 -13.02
N THR A 96 5.87 -4.26 -12.01
CA THR A 96 6.72 -5.14 -11.21
C THR A 96 7.23 -6.32 -12.04
N ILE A 97 6.34 -7.01 -12.76
CA ILE A 97 6.70 -8.13 -13.63
C ILE A 97 7.68 -7.67 -14.72
N THR A 98 7.39 -6.56 -15.37
CA THR A 98 8.26 -6.02 -16.43
C THR A 98 9.59 -5.50 -15.89
N ALA A 99 9.65 -4.99 -14.66
CA ALA A 99 10.91 -4.60 -14.00
C ALA A 99 11.82 -5.82 -13.76
N PHE A 100 11.28 -6.93 -13.29
CA PHE A 100 12.04 -8.19 -13.16
C PHE A 100 12.42 -8.76 -14.52
N GLY A 101 11.50 -8.80 -15.49
CA GLY A 101 11.78 -9.23 -16.84
C GLY A 101 12.93 -8.43 -17.47
N ARG A 102 12.94 -7.11 -17.29
CA ARG A 102 14.01 -6.23 -17.75
C ARG A 102 15.37 -6.61 -17.14
N LYS A 103 15.42 -6.86 -15.84
CA LYS A 103 16.65 -7.24 -15.12
C LYS A 103 17.21 -8.59 -15.61
N ILE A 104 16.34 -9.50 -15.99
CA ILE A 104 16.74 -10.85 -16.46
C ILE A 104 17.21 -10.80 -17.91
N TYR A 105 16.46 -10.15 -18.79
CA TYR A 105 16.65 -10.26 -20.25
C TYR A 105 17.47 -9.15 -20.88
N PHE A 106 17.60 -7.97 -20.24
CA PHE A 106 18.32 -6.81 -20.82
C PHE A 106 19.65 -6.52 -20.11
N LYS A 107 20.32 -7.57 -19.57
CA LYS A 107 21.60 -7.44 -18.84
C LYS A 107 22.68 -6.74 -19.65
N ASP A 108 22.73 -7.00 -20.95
CA ASP A 108 23.78 -6.50 -21.86
C ASP A 108 23.43 -5.15 -22.51
N GLY A 109 22.34 -4.51 -22.07
CA GLY A 109 21.88 -3.24 -22.65
C GLY A 109 21.23 -3.36 -24.04
N ASN A 110 21.31 -4.52 -24.69
CA ASN A 110 20.67 -4.80 -25.98
C ASN A 110 19.21 -5.20 -25.82
N ILE A 111 18.31 -4.39 -26.37
CA ILE A 111 16.88 -4.65 -26.39
C ILE A 111 16.51 -5.20 -27.76
N GLU A 112 16.62 -6.50 -27.92
CA GLU A 112 16.09 -7.20 -29.09
C GLU A 112 14.56 -7.20 -29.07
N GLN A 113 13.94 -7.12 -30.24
CA GLN A 113 12.47 -7.08 -30.35
C GLN A 113 11.79 -8.30 -29.73
N SER A 114 12.37 -9.48 -29.88
CA SER A 114 11.91 -10.73 -29.28
C SER A 114 11.87 -10.66 -27.75
N LYS A 115 12.92 -10.17 -27.12
CA LYS A 115 13.03 -9.98 -25.67
C LYS A 115 12.06 -8.91 -25.18
N LEU A 116 11.89 -7.83 -25.94
CA LEU A 116 10.92 -6.78 -25.64
C LEU A 116 9.49 -7.34 -25.60
N ILE A 117 9.09 -8.09 -26.63
CA ILE A 117 7.78 -8.74 -26.71
C ILE A 117 7.60 -9.73 -25.55
N ALA A 118 8.61 -10.55 -25.25
CA ALA A 118 8.56 -11.51 -24.16
C ALA A 118 8.35 -10.83 -22.80
N VAL A 119 9.06 -9.75 -22.50
CA VAL A 119 8.95 -9.02 -21.23
C VAL A 119 7.59 -8.32 -21.09
N LEU A 120 7.14 -7.61 -22.11
CA LEU A 120 5.83 -6.94 -22.11
C LEU A 120 4.70 -7.96 -22.10
N GLY A 121 4.81 -9.05 -22.89
CA GLY A 121 3.83 -10.13 -22.91
C GLY A 121 3.70 -10.84 -21.57
N ALA A 122 4.81 -11.14 -20.90
CA ALA A 122 4.79 -11.70 -19.55
C ALA A 122 4.09 -10.76 -18.56
N GLY A 123 4.34 -9.45 -18.67
CA GLY A 123 3.64 -8.44 -17.88
C GLY A 123 2.13 -8.45 -18.11
N VAL A 124 1.69 -8.45 -19.37
CA VAL A 124 0.26 -8.49 -19.74
C VAL A 124 -0.40 -9.77 -19.26
N VAL A 125 0.19 -10.93 -19.59
CA VAL A 125 -0.38 -12.23 -19.18
C VAL A 125 -0.46 -12.35 -17.67
N GLY A 126 0.63 -12.04 -16.94
CA GLY A 126 0.65 -12.16 -15.49
C GLY A 126 -0.33 -11.22 -14.78
N SER A 127 -0.40 -9.96 -15.21
CA SER A 127 -1.31 -8.99 -14.59
C SER A 127 -2.78 -9.24 -14.95
N LEU A 128 -3.09 -9.60 -16.21
CA LEU A 128 -4.46 -9.93 -16.59
C LEU A 128 -4.93 -11.27 -16.00
N SER A 129 -4.06 -12.27 -15.88
CA SER A 129 -4.41 -13.50 -15.16
C SER A 129 -4.81 -13.20 -13.71
N TYR A 130 -4.11 -12.29 -13.04
CA TYR A 130 -4.48 -11.84 -11.70
C TYR A 130 -5.77 -11.03 -11.68
N THR A 131 -6.01 -10.19 -12.71
CA THR A 131 -7.27 -9.45 -12.88
C THR A 131 -8.49 -10.37 -12.86
N PHE A 132 -8.39 -11.54 -13.46
CA PHE A 132 -9.48 -12.51 -13.58
C PHE A 132 -9.42 -13.64 -12.54
N SER A 133 -8.54 -13.56 -11.54
CA SER A 133 -8.54 -14.55 -10.46
C SER A 133 -9.71 -14.31 -9.51
N ASP A 134 -10.44 -15.35 -9.14
CA ASP A 134 -11.65 -15.27 -8.31
C ASP A 134 -11.45 -14.46 -7.04
N SER A 135 -10.40 -14.80 -6.26
CA SER A 135 -10.14 -14.13 -4.98
C SER A 135 -9.86 -12.64 -5.11
N PHE A 136 -9.14 -12.22 -6.16
CA PHE A 136 -8.85 -10.81 -6.37
C PHE A 136 -10.03 -10.06 -6.98
N TRP A 137 -10.76 -10.71 -7.90
CA TRP A 137 -11.99 -10.16 -8.47
C TRP A 137 -13.02 -9.85 -7.39
N PHE A 138 -13.24 -10.79 -6.47
CA PHE A 138 -14.20 -10.63 -5.37
C PHE A 138 -13.89 -9.36 -4.58
N SER A 139 -12.63 -9.17 -4.16
CA SER A 139 -12.20 -7.97 -3.45
C SER A 139 -12.27 -6.68 -4.29
N ALA A 140 -12.17 -6.79 -5.62
CA ALA A 140 -12.17 -5.63 -6.50
C ALA A 140 -13.56 -5.03 -6.73
N VAL A 141 -14.62 -5.82 -6.59
CA VAL A 141 -15.98 -5.43 -6.96
C VAL A 141 -16.85 -5.02 -5.77
N GLU A 142 -16.31 -5.05 -4.55
CA GLU A 142 -17.05 -4.77 -3.31
C GLU A 142 -16.33 -3.78 -2.40
N GLY A 143 -17.10 -3.11 -1.53
CA GLY A 143 -16.62 -2.05 -0.64
C GLY A 143 -15.97 -2.59 0.62
N GLU A 144 -14.79 -3.22 0.46
CA GLU A 144 -14.04 -3.87 1.52
C GLU A 144 -12.56 -3.46 1.51
N VAL A 145 -11.88 -3.62 2.63
CA VAL A 145 -10.50 -3.14 2.84
C VAL A 145 -9.44 -3.83 1.97
N TYR A 146 -9.71 -5.04 1.44
CA TYR A 146 -8.71 -5.86 0.76
C TYR A 146 -8.25 -5.28 -0.58
N ALA A 147 -9.14 -4.62 -1.33
CA ALA A 147 -8.78 -3.93 -2.57
C ALA A 147 -7.75 -2.84 -2.34
N LEU A 148 -8.01 -1.95 -1.38
CA LEU A 148 -7.12 -0.85 -1.04
C LEU A 148 -5.83 -1.34 -0.36
N SER A 149 -5.90 -2.41 0.44
CA SER A 149 -4.72 -3.07 1.03
C SER A 149 -3.81 -3.66 -0.05
N SER A 150 -4.38 -4.31 -1.06
CA SER A 150 -3.65 -4.86 -2.20
C SER A 150 -2.98 -3.75 -3.01
N PHE A 151 -3.64 -2.61 -3.18
CA PHE A 151 -3.05 -1.42 -3.80
C PHE A 151 -1.81 -0.94 -3.04
N PHE A 152 -1.88 -0.77 -1.72
CA PHE A 152 -0.71 -0.37 -0.92
C PHE A 152 0.40 -1.41 -0.96
N THR A 153 0.07 -2.69 -0.97
CA THR A 153 1.03 -3.78 -1.13
C THR A 153 1.79 -3.66 -2.45
N ALA A 154 1.08 -3.52 -3.57
CA ALA A 154 1.68 -3.40 -4.89
C ALA A 154 2.45 -2.09 -5.07
N LEU A 155 1.92 -0.97 -4.57
CA LEU A 155 2.55 0.34 -4.62
C LEU A 155 3.88 0.35 -3.84
N THR A 156 3.89 -0.12 -2.60
CA THR A 156 5.10 -0.14 -1.76
C THR A 156 6.16 -1.06 -2.36
N PHE A 157 5.75 -2.21 -2.89
CA PHE A 157 6.68 -3.12 -3.56
C PHE A 157 7.25 -2.52 -4.86
N TRP A 158 6.44 -1.81 -5.63
CA TRP A 158 6.93 -1.08 -6.80
C TRP A 158 7.88 0.06 -6.40
N CYS A 159 7.58 0.78 -5.33
CA CYS A 159 8.45 1.86 -4.83
C CYS A 159 9.84 1.35 -4.41
N ILE A 160 9.95 0.16 -3.78
CA ILE A 160 11.29 -0.38 -3.44
C ILE A 160 12.09 -0.77 -4.69
N LEU A 161 11.43 -1.23 -5.76
CA LEU A 161 12.10 -1.47 -7.03
C LEU A 161 12.58 -0.15 -7.67
N LYS A 162 11.81 0.95 -7.51
CA LYS A 162 12.23 2.28 -7.96
C LYS A 162 13.39 2.82 -7.14
N TRP A 163 13.36 2.63 -5.81
CA TRP A 163 14.51 2.94 -4.97
C TRP A 163 15.77 2.19 -5.41
N GLU A 164 15.67 0.89 -5.68
CA GLU A 164 16.79 0.06 -6.11
C GLU A 164 17.47 0.60 -7.39
N GLU A 165 16.66 1.14 -8.34
CA GLU A 165 17.19 1.76 -9.57
C GLU A 165 18.04 3.01 -9.31
N VAL A 166 17.77 3.75 -8.23
CA VAL A 166 18.40 5.03 -7.90
C VAL A 166 19.18 5.02 -6.58
N ALA A 167 19.37 3.86 -5.97
CA ALA A 167 19.92 3.71 -4.63
C ALA A 167 21.32 4.36 -4.46
N ASP A 168 22.12 4.38 -5.54
CA ASP A 168 23.47 4.97 -5.55
C ASP A 168 23.46 6.49 -5.83
N SER A 169 22.29 7.08 -6.06
CA SER A 169 22.17 8.52 -6.35
C SER A 169 21.97 9.34 -5.06
N PRO A 170 22.40 10.63 -5.05
CA PRO A 170 22.03 11.55 -3.99
C PRO A 170 20.51 11.59 -3.79
N HIS A 171 20.07 11.65 -2.55
CA HIS A 171 18.64 11.71 -2.19
C HIS A 171 17.81 10.44 -2.47
N SER A 172 18.43 9.30 -2.74
CA SER A 172 17.70 8.01 -2.90
C SER A 172 16.89 7.63 -1.64
N SER A 173 17.34 8.04 -0.46
CA SER A 173 16.64 7.86 0.82
C SER A 173 15.21 8.42 0.86
N LYS A 174 14.88 9.42 0.02
CA LYS A 174 13.51 9.94 -0.11
C LYS A 174 12.49 8.86 -0.51
N TRP A 175 12.92 7.89 -1.30
CA TRP A 175 12.08 6.74 -1.63
C TRP A 175 11.77 5.85 -0.42
N LEU A 176 12.76 5.64 0.46
CA LEU A 176 12.55 4.85 1.68
C LEU A 176 11.59 5.56 2.66
N VAL A 177 11.70 6.89 2.76
CA VAL A 177 10.75 7.70 3.55
C VAL A 177 9.35 7.61 2.95
N LEU A 178 9.21 7.69 1.62
CA LEU A 178 7.93 7.56 0.93
C LEU A 178 7.31 6.15 1.15
N ILE A 179 8.13 5.10 1.10
CA ILE A 179 7.70 3.73 1.40
C ILE A 179 7.20 3.62 2.85
N ALA A 180 7.95 4.16 3.82
CA ALA A 180 7.53 4.17 5.21
C ALA A 180 6.20 4.94 5.41
N TYR A 181 6.01 6.05 4.70
CA TYR A 181 4.75 6.79 4.69
C TYR A 181 3.58 5.96 4.15
N PHE A 182 3.75 5.29 3.00
CA PHE A 182 2.71 4.41 2.44
C PHE A 182 2.41 3.22 3.34
N ILE A 183 3.41 2.63 3.98
CA ILE A 183 3.21 1.58 4.99
C ILE A 183 2.39 2.13 6.16
N GLY A 184 2.70 3.33 6.65
CA GLY A 184 1.92 4.00 7.70
C GLY A 184 0.46 4.22 7.32
N LEU A 185 0.19 4.72 6.10
CA LEU A 185 -1.19 4.87 5.59
C LEU A 185 -1.91 3.52 5.47
N SER A 186 -1.21 2.49 5.02
CA SER A 186 -1.80 1.16 4.83
C SER A 186 -2.24 0.50 6.14
N ILE A 187 -1.61 0.82 7.27
CA ILE A 187 -2.05 0.39 8.61
C ILE A 187 -3.47 0.89 8.90
N GLY A 188 -3.81 2.09 8.44
CA GLY A 188 -5.16 2.65 8.54
C GLY A 188 -6.17 2.04 7.56
N VAL A 189 -5.77 1.06 6.77
CA VAL A 189 -6.62 0.25 5.88
C VAL A 189 -6.68 -1.18 6.40
N HIS A 190 -5.55 -1.89 6.35
CA HIS A 190 -5.45 -3.28 6.78
C HIS A 190 -3.98 -3.67 6.99
N LEU A 191 -3.71 -4.56 7.95
CA LEU A 191 -2.33 -4.95 8.32
C LEU A 191 -1.63 -5.86 7.30
N LEU A 192 -2.36 -6.40 6.32
CA LEU A 192 -1.82 -7.34 5.32
C LEU A 192 -0.65 -6.76 4.52
N SER A 193 -0.68 -5.47 4.20
CA SER A 193 0.39 -4.78 3.47
C SER A 193 1.74 -4.78 4.19
N LEU A 194 1.75 -4.93 5.53
CA LEU A 194 2.99 -5.06 6.32
C LEU A 194 3.82 -6.30 5.92
N LEU A 195 3.19 -7.33 5.35
CA LEU A 195 3.87 -8.53 4.86
C LEU A 195 4.87 -8.25 3.72
N THR A 196 4.84 -7.07 3.12
CA THR A 196 5.85 -6.63 2.15
C THR A 196 7.21 -6.30 2.79
N ILE A 197 7.27 -6.02 4.10
CA ILE A 197 8.48 -5.59 4.81
C ILE A 197 9.63 -6.59 4.65
N PRO A 198 9.45 -7.91 4.85
CA PRO A 198 10.52 -8.88 4.63
C PRO A 198 11.06 -8.89 3.20
N ALA A 199 10.18 -8.79 2.20
CA ALA A 199 10.58 -8.75 0.79
C ALA A 199 11.37 -7.47 0.46
N MET A 200 10.94 -6.32 0.97
CA MET A 200 11.67 -5.05 0.81
C MET A 200 13.03 -5.08 1.50
N GLY A 201 13.11 -5.66 2.70
CA GLY A 201 14.38 -5.83 3.40
C GLY A 201 15.37 -6.72 2.63
N MET A 202 14.88 -7.75 1.93
CA MET A 202 15.71 -8.58 1.04
C MET A 202 16.23 -7.77 -0.15
N ILE A 203 15.37 -6.97 -0.82
CA ILE A 203 15.80 -6.09 -1.92
C ILE A 203 16.87 -5.11 -1.44
N TYR A 204 16.67 -4.50 -0.26
CA TYR A 204 17.64 -3.61 0.37
C TYR A 204 18.97 -4.31 0.62
N TYR A 205 18.95 -5.53 1.15
CA TYR A 205 20.15 -6.33 1.39
C TYR A 205 20.91 -6.62 0.11
N PHE A 206 20.25 -7.15 -0.92
CA PHE A 206 20.88 -7.49 -2.19
C PHE A 206 21.46 -6.27 -2.93
N LYS A 207 20.86 -5.10 -2.75
CA LYS A 207 21.37 -3.87 -3.35
C LYS A 207 22.68 -3.39 -2.68
N ASN A 208 22.76 -3.49 -1.36
CA ASN A 208 23.84 -2.85 -0.59
C ASN A 208 24.96 -3.82 -0.18
N ASN A 209 24.78 -5.14 -0.35
CA ASN A 209 25.72 -6.15 0.13
C ASN A 209 26.05 -7.19 -0.94
N LYS A 210 27.25 -7.75 -0.86
CA LYS A 210 27.56 -8.95 -1.63
C LYS A 210 26.78 -10.13 -1.08
N TYR A 211 26.24 -10.94 -1.98
CA TYR A 211 25.44 -12.11 -1.60
C TYR A 211 26.27 -13.13 -0.82
N THR A 212 25.72 -13.53 0.32
CA THR A 212 26.12 -14.74 1.07
C THR A 212 24.86 -15.40 1.63
N HIS A 213 24.82 -16.72 1.72
CA HIS A 213 23.67 -17.43 2.30
C HIS A 213 23.36 -16.96 3.72
N TYR A 214 24.39 -16.81 4.55
CA TYR A 214 24.25 -16.31 5.93
C TYR A 214 23.73 -14.87 5.96
N GLY A 215 24.25 -13.99 5.11
CA GLY A 215 23.82 -12.61 5.05
C GLY A 215 22.36 -12.46 4.60
N ALA A 216 21.94 -13.24 3.60
CA ALA A 216 20.55 -13.27 3.14
C ALA A 216 19.60 -13.80 4.23
N PHE A 217 19.97 -14.88 4.91
CA PHE A 217 19.20 -15.40 6.05
C PHE A 217 19.08 -14.39 7.20
N LYS A 218 20.21 -13.74 7.56
CA LYS A 218 20.22 -12.68 8.59
C LYS A 218 19.32 -11.50 8.19
N ALA A 219 19.37 -11.06 6.95
CA ALA A 219 18.52 -9.97 6.43
C ALA A 219 17.03 -10.33 6.51
N LEU A 220 16.67 -11.56 6.16
CA LEU A 220 15.30 -12.06 6.27
C LEU A 220 14.83 -12.06 7.73
N ILE A 221 15.64 -12.58 8.66
CA ILE A 221 15.28 -12.60 10.08
C ILE A 221 15.12 -11.18 10.63
N ILE A 222 16.04 -10.26 10.32
CA ILE A 222 15.93 -8.86 10.76
C ILE A 222 14.65 -8.24 10.23
N SER A 223 14.35 -8.40 8.94
CA SER A 223 13.15 -7.83 8.32
C SER A 223 11.86 -8.41 8.89
N ALA A 224 11.81 -9.72 9.14
CA ALA A 224 10.70 -10.38 9.82
C ALA A 224 10.55 -9.89 11.29
N SER A 225 11.67 -9.69 11.99
CA SER A 225 11.64 -9.12 13.35
C SER A 225 11.11 -7.68 13.36
N ILE A 226 11.47 -6.85 12.36
CA ILE A 226 10.90 -5.50 12.19
C ILE A 226 9.39 -5.57 12.02
N LEU A 227 8.90 -6.47 11.17
CA LEU A 227 7.46 -6.69 10.98
C LEU A 227 6.78 -7.06 12.30
N LEU A 228 7.32 -8.02 13.05
CA LEU A 228 6.77 -8.46 14.33
C LEU A 228 6.78 -7.34 15.40
N VAL A 229 7.83 -6.52 15.43
CA VAL A 229 7.91 -5.36 16.33
C VAL A 229 6.85 -4.31 15.96
N ILE A 230 6.68 -4.02 14.68
CA ILE A 230 5.65 -3.06 14.23
C ILE A 230 4.25 -3.57 14.62
N GLN A 231 3.93 -4.81 14.28
CA GLN A 231 2.59 -5.36 14.49
C GLN A 231 2.30 -5.68 15.96
N GLY A 232 3.27 -6.23 16.69
CA GLY A 232 3.07 -6.72 18.06
C GLY A 232 3.36 -5.68 19.16
N ILE A 233 4.14 -4.66 18.84
CA ILE A 233 4.59 -3.66 19.85
C ILE A 233 4.15 -2.26 19.44
N ILE A 234 4.59 -1.75 18.26
CA ILE A 234 4.38 -0.34 17.91
C ILE A 234 2.91 -0.02 17.80
N ILE A 235 2.16 -0.77 17.00
CA ILE A 235 0.73 -0.52 16.76
C ILE A 235 -0.08 -0.58 18.07
N PRO A 236 -0.06 -1.70 18.86
CA PRO A 236 -0.87 -1.79 20.06
C PRO A 236 -0.40 -0.82 21.16
N LYS A 237 0.92 -0.61 21.31
CA LYS A 237 1.45 0.28 22.35
C LYS A 237 1.20 1.75 22.05
N THR A 238 1.17 2.17 20.78
CA THR A 238 0.84 3.53 20.40
C THR A 238 -0.57 3.91 20.90
N ALA A 239 -1.57 3.07 20.62
CA ALA A 239 -2.94 3.29 21.10
C ALA A 239 -3.03 3.27 22.65
N SER A 240 -2.38 2.27 23.27
CA SER A 240 -2.35 2.14 24.74
C SER A 240 -1.68 3.33 25.44
N LEU A 241 -0.55 3.83 24.89
CA LEU A 241 0.16 4.98 25.46
C LEU A 241 -0.65 6.27 25.32
N MET A 242 -1.33 6.51 24.20
CA MET A 242 -2.23 7.66 24.04
C MET A 242 -3.28 7.68 25.14
N GLY A 243 -3.96 6.55 25.39
CA GLY A 243 -4.94 6.44 26.46
C GLY A 243 -4.33 6.58 27.87
N THR A 244 -3.10 6.09 28.08
CA THR A 244 -2.41 6.26 29.36
C THR A 244 -2.05 7.71 29.63
N PHE A 245 -1.51 8.42 28.64
CA PHE A 245 -1.22 9.85 28.77
C PHE A 245 -2.49 10.66 29.04
N ASP A 246 -3.58 10.36 28.31
CA ASP A 246 -4.84 11.08 28.52
C ASP A 246 -5.40 10.87 29.93
N ARG A 247 -5.37 9.63 30.41
CA ARG A 247 -5.79 9.31 31.79
C ARG A 247 -4.97 10.07 32.85
N ILE A 248 -3.64 10.14 32.70
CA ILE A 248 -2.77 10.89 33.62
C ILE A 248 -3.08 12.38 33.56
N PHE A 249 -3.22 12.95 32.36
CA PHE A 249 -3.45 14.36 32.17
C PHE A 249 -4.81 14.80 32.74
N VAL A 250 -5.83 13.97 32.55
CA VAL A 250 -7.19 14.27 33.06
C VAL A 250 -7.28 14.02 34.57
N ASN A 251 -6.83 12.84 35.03
CA ASN A 251 -7.08 12.44 36.43
C ASN A 251 -6.07 13.02 37.42
N ASP A 252 -4.79 13.13 37.04
CA ASP A 252 -3.74 13.56 37.96
C ASP A 252 -3.45 15.06 37.83
N PHE A 253 -3.60 15.64 36.64
CA PHE A 253 -3.37 17.08 36.41
C PHE A 253 -4.63 17.91 36.23
N GLY A 254 -5.83 17.30 36.21
CA GLY A 254 -7.10 18.01 36.05
C GLY A 254 -7.29 18.71 34.70
N LEU A 255 -6.58 18.27 33.67
CA LEU A 255 -6.65 18.85 32.32
C LEU A 255 -7.88 18.35 31.55
N PRO A 256 -8.33 19.05 30.49
CA PRO A 256 -9.44 18.60 29.66
C PRO A 256 -9.17 17.25 28.97
N PHE A 257 -10.23 16.50 28.63
CA PHE A 257 -10.15 15.30 27.80
C PHE A 257 -9.38 15.57 26.50
N ASN A 258 -8.65 14.57 26.04
CA ASN A 258 -7.78 14.59 24.88
C ASN A 258 -6.49 15.42 25.01
N SER A 259 -6.22 16.06 26.16
CA SER A 259 -4.97 16.81 26.38
C SER A 259 -3.74 15.89 26.37
N GLY A 260 -3.83 14.71 26.95
CA GLY A 260 -2.76 13.70 26.91
C GLY A 260 -2.57 13.08 25.54
N VAL A 261 -3.63 12.90 24.77
CA VAL A 261 -3.56 12.47 23.36
C VAL A 261 -2.82 13.50 22.52
N LEU A 262 -3.17 14.79 22.67
CA LEU A 262 -2.50 15.90 21.98
C LEU A 262 -1.01 15.95 22.35
N PHE A 263 -0.69 15.84 23.63
CA PHE A 263 0.69 15.80 24.09
C PHE A 263 1.48 14.64 23.43
N PHE A 264 0.93 13.43 23.43
CA PHE A 264 1.56 12.28 22.82
C PHE A 264 1.77 12.48 21.31
N PHE A 265 0.78 13.02 20.61
CA PHE A 265 0.89 13.34 19.19
C PHE A 265 2.03 14.36 18.93
N LEU A 266 2.09 15.45 19.70
CA LEU A 266 3.15 16.46 19.58
C LEU A 266 4.53 15.88 19.88
N LEU A 267 4.63 14.97 20.87
CA LEU A 267 5.88 14.27 21.19
C LEU A 267 6.37 13.45 20.00
N ILE A 268 5.51 12.62 19.41
CA ILE A 268 5.86 11.81 18.22
C ILE A 268 6.24 12.69 17.03
N MET A 269 5.46 13.75 16.76
CA MET A 269 5.79 14.70 15.69
C MET A 269 7.16 15.37 15.90
N SER A 270 7.47 15.76 17.12
CA SER A 270 8.77 16.35 17.47
C SER A 270 9.91 15.38 17.25
N LEU A 271 9.76 14.11 17.60
CA LEU A 271 10.75 13.05 17.35
C LEU A 271 10.97 12.82 15.86
N ILE A 272 9.89 12.80 15.06
CA ILE A 272 9.97 12.66 13.59
C ILE A 272 10.72 13.87 12.99
N ILE A 273 10.32 15.09 13.36
CA ILE A 273 10.97 16.32 12.86
C ILE A 273 12.46 16.33 13.25
N TYR A 274 12.79 15.99 14.49
CA TYR A 274 14.17 15.89 14.95
C TYR A 274 14.97 14.88 14.11
N GLY A 275 14.38 13.70 13.84
CA GLY A 275 15.01 12.69 12.98
C GLY A 275 15.25 13.18 11.56
N LEU A 276 14.26 13.83 10.93
CA LEU A 276 14.37 14.38 9.57
C LEU A 276 15.45 15.48 9.49
N VAL A 277 15.47 16.39 10.44
CA VAL A 277 16.48 17.47 10.49
C VAL A 277 17.89 16.91 10.70
N LYS A 278 18.05 15.95 11.62
CA LYS A 278 19.36 15.36 11.92
C LYS A 278 19.92 14.53 10.77
N THR A 279 19.06 13.85 10.02
CA THR A 279 19.46 13.03 8.87
C THR A 279 19.62 13.83 7.57
N LYS A 280 19.33 15.14 7.58
CA LYS A 280 19.34 16.03 6.40
C LYS A 280 18.48 15.49 5.23
N LEU A 281 17.42 14.78 5.55
CA LEU A 281 16.41 14.28 4.60
C LEU A 281 15.40 15.37 4.24
#